data_788c8139f5986b7849a6f8d9838f016e
#
_entry.id   788c8139f5986b7849a6f8d9838f016e
#
_cell.length_a   1.000
_cell.length_b   1.000
_cell.length_c   1.000
_cell.angle_alpha   90.00
_cell.angle_beta   90.00
_cell.angle_gamma   90.00
#
_symmetry.space_group_name_H-M   'P 1'
#
loop_
_entity.id
_entity.type
_entity.pdbx_description
1 polymer ?
#
loop_
_entity_poly.entity_id
_entity_poly.type
_entity_poly.pdbx_seq_one_letter_code
_entity_poly.pdbx_strand_id
1 'polypeptide(L)'
;MNILNVEKVSKTFGEKVLLDNVTLGINKGDKVGIIGVNGTGKSTLLKIIAGIEEPDEGNVIKGRNVTVTYLAQSPDHIKDETVISYVLRGKAHASEAEAKEILNKLGIGTFDAPMDMLSGGQKKRVALAKALVEPTEVLILDEPTNH
;
A
#
# COMPACT_ATOMS: atom_id res chain seq x y z
N MET A 1 1.10 -9.32 -19.97
CA MET A 1 1.00 -10.47 -19.07
C MET A 1 0.30 -10.10 -17.80
N ASN A 2 -0.83 -10.73 -17.54
CA ASN A 2 -1.57 -10.48 -16.30
C ASN A 2 -0.84 -11.04 -15.10
N ILE A 3 -0.68 -10.22 -14.06
CA ILE A 3 -0.07 -10.65 -12.81
C ILE A 3 -1.08 -10.71 -11.67
N LEU A 4 -2.24 -10.07 -11.85
CA LEU A 4 -3.30 -10.09 -10.86
C LEU A 4 -4.64 -9.84 -11.55
N ASN A 5 -5.65 -10.62 -11.18
CA ASN A 5 -7.00 -10.46 -11.70
C ASN A 5 -8.00 -10.38 -10.56
N VAL A 6 -8.88 -9.40 -10.65
CA VAL A 6 -10.06 -9.29 -9.78
C VAL A 6 -11.25 -9.73 -10.61
N GLU A 7 -11.96 -10.77 -10.15
CA GLU A 7 -13.05 -11.37 -10.91
C GLU A 7 -14.36 -11.32 -10.13
N LYS A 8 -15.30 -10.54 -10.62
CA LYS A 8 -16.68 -10.47 -10.14
C LYS A 8 -16.77 -10.26 -8.62
N VAL A 9 -15.94 -9.37 -8.11
CA VAL A 9 -15.86 -9.11 -6.67
C VAL A 9 -17.03 -8.23 -6.23
N SER A 10 -17.70 -8.65 -5.17
CA SER A 10 -18.77 -7.89 -4.52
C SER A 10 -18.51 -7.82 -3.03
N LYS A 11 -18.85 -6.72 -2.41
CA LYS A 11 -18.67 -6.50 -0.98
C LYS A 11 -19.71 -5.55 -0.44
N THR A 12 -20.33 -5.90 0.69
CA THR A 12 -21.30 -5.06 1.37
C THR A 12 -20.93 -4.89 2.84
N PHE A 13 -21.34 -3.76 3.42
CA PHE A 13 -21.30 -3.54 4.85
C PHE A 13 -22.71 -3.15 5.29
N GLY A 14 -23.33 -4.02 6.11
CA GLY A 14 -24.73 -3.82 6.48
C GLY A 14 -25.60 -3.80 5.22
N GLU A 15 -26.32 -2.71 5.02
CA GLU A 15 -27.18 -2.53 3.86
C GLU A 15 -26.49 -1.82 2.71
N LYS A 16 -25.25 -1.34 2.93
CA LYS A 16 -24.53 -0.57 1.92
C LYS A 16 -23.70 -1.48 1.03
N VAL A 17 -23.97 -1.42 -0.28
CA VAL A 17 -23.17 -2.12 -1.28
C VAL A 17 -21.94 -1.25 -1.60
N LEU A 18 -20.76 -1.74 -1.25
CA LEU A 18 -19.51 -1.03 -1.52
C LEU A 18 -18.93 -1.38 -2.88
N LEU A 19 -19.03 -2.66 -3.26
CA LEU A 19 -18.54 -3.16 -4.55
C LEU A 19 -19.59 -4.07 -5.14
N ASP A 20 -19.84 -3.93 -6.43
CA ASP A 20 -20.84 -4.72 -7.14
C ASP A 20 -20.24 -5.28 -8.42
N ASN A 21 -19.92 -6.56 -8.38
CA ASN A 21 -19.47 -7.32 -9.56
C ASN A 21 -18.27 -6.65 -10.29
N VAL A 22 -17.26 -6.24 -9.52
CA VAL A 22 -16.08 -5.55 -10.06
C VAL A 22 -15.14 -6.56 -10.71
N THR A 23 -14.75 -6.28 -11.94
CA THR A 23 -13.77 -7.10 -12.66
C THR A 23 -12.70 -6.20 -13.25
N LEU A 24 -11.44 -6.53 -12.96
CA LEU A 24 -10.30 -5.81 -13.55
C LEU A 24 -9.07 -6.71 -13.58
N GLY A 25 -8.14 -6.39 -14.46
CA GLY A 25 -6.86 -7.09 -14.54
C GLY A 25 -5.71 -6.12 -14.44
N ILE A 26 -4.63 -6.55 -13.82
CA ILE A 26 -3.40 -5.80 -13.74
C ILE A 26 -2.32 -6.58 -14.47
N ASN A 27 -1.64 -5.91 -15.40
CA ASN A 27 -0.54 -6.49 -16.16
C ASN A 27 0.79 -6.02 -15.60
N LYS A 28 1.83 -6.77 -15.85
CA LYS A 28 3.17 -6.38 -15.42
C LYS A 28 3.53 -5.02 -16.01
N GLY A 29 3.96 -4.11 -15.16
CA GLY A 29 4.32 -2.76 -15.57
C GLY A 29 3.17 -1.77 -15.59
N ASP A 30 1.94 -2.21 -15.35
CA ASP A 30 0.78 -1.33 -15.32
C ASP A 30 0.86 -0.35 -14.13
N LYS A 31 0.35 0.84 -14.39
CA LYS A 31 0.14 1.84 -13.35
C LYS A 31 -1.35 2.09 -13.27
N VAL A 32 -1.97 1.59 -12.21
CA VAL A 32 -3.42 1.70 -12.05
C VAL A 32 -3.72 2.62 -10.89
N GLY A 33 -4.53 3.65 -11.15
CA GLY A 33 -5.02 4.55 -10.11
C GLY A 33 -6.51 4.35 -9.92
N ILE A 34 -6.92 4.26 -8.66
CA ILE A 34 -8.34 4.21 -8.31
C ILE A 34 -8.67 5.49 -7.59
N ILE A 35 -9.54 6.29 -8.21
CA ILE A 35 -9.90 7.60 -7.72
C ILE A 35 -11.35 7.56 -7.24
N GLY A 36 -11.60 8.12 -6.09
CA GLY A 36 -12.95 8.21 -5.56
C GLY A 36 -12.94 8.90 -4.21
N VAL A 37 -14.12 9.26 -3.76
CA VAL A 37 -14.30 9.86 -2.43
C VAL A 37 -14.19 8.76 -1.38
N ASN A 38 -13.59 9.07 -0.24
CA ASN A 38 -13.54 8.13 0.87
C ASN A 38 -14.94 7.65 1.23
N GLY A 39 -15.07 6.37 1.52
CA GLY A 39 -16.36 5.77 1.85
C GLY A 39 -17.13 5.22 0.66
N THR A 40 -16.58 5.28 -0.54
CA THR A 40 -17.23 4.77 -1.75
C THR A 40 -16.76 3.38 -2.16
N GLY A 41 -16.07 2.68 -1.27
CA GLY A 41 -15.56 1.34 -1.56
C GLY A 41 -14.16 1.29 -2.14
N LYS A 42 -13.54 2.44 -2.40
CA LYS A 42 -12.19 2.50 -2.97
C LYS A 42 -11.17 1.80 -2.07
N SER A 43 -11.11 2.17 -0.80
CA SER A 43 -10.17 1.56 0.13
C SER A 43 -10.47 0.08 0.34
N THR A 44 -11.75 -0.29 0.34
CA THR A 44 -12.16 -1.69 0.46
C THR A 44 -11.66 -2.51 -0.71
N LEU A 45 -11.82 -2.00 -1.94
CA LEU A 45 -11.30 -2.68 -3.13
C LEU A 45 -9.79 -2.87 -3.06
N LEU A 46 -9.07 -1.83 -2.67
CA LEU A 46 -7.61 -1.91 -2.55
C LEU A 46 -7.18 -2.94 -1.51
N LYS A 47 -7.88 -2.99 -0.38
CA LYS A 47 -7.59 -3.99 0.67
C LYS A 47 -7.90 -5.41 0.20
N ILE A 48 -8.94 -5.60 -0.59
CA ILE A 48 -9.25 -6.91 -1.16
C ILE A 48 -8.17 -7.35 -2.13
N ILE A 49 -7.70 -6.45 -2.98
CA ILE A 49 -6.60 -6.74 -3.90
C ILE A 49 -5.33 -7.11 -3.14
N ALA A 50 -5.07 -6.43 -2.04
CA ALA A 50 -3.88 -6.68 -1.22
C ALA A 50 -3.99 -7.95 -0.36
N GLY A 51 -5.18 -8.56 -0.26
CA GLY A 51 -5.38 -9.73 0.57
C GLY A 51 -5.64 -9.43 2.04
N ILE A 52 -5.86 -8.17 2.39
CA ILE A 52 -6.15 -7.75 3.77
C ILE A 52 -7.60 -8.03 4.12
N GLU A 53 -8.49 -7.87 3.15
CA GLU A 53 -9.91 -8.17 3.31
C GLU A 53 -10.36 -9.21 2.30
N GLU A 54 -11.38 -9.96 2.65
CA GLU A 54 -11.97 -10.96 1.75
C GLU A 54 -13.24 -10.40 1.11
N PRO A 55 -13.46 -10.68 -0.18
CA PRO A 55 -14.71 -10.28 -0.83
C PRO A 55 -15.87 -11.18 -0.37
N ASP A 56 -17.09 -10.65 -0.43
CA ASP A 56 -18.29 -11.47 -0.16
C ASP A 56 -18.55 -12.43 -1.30
N GLU A 57 -18.29 -11.99 -2.53
CA GLU A 57 -18.39 -12.81 -3.73
C GLU A 57 -17.22 -12.49 -4.65
N GLY A 58 -16.89 -13.43 -5.53
CA GLY A 58 -15.84 -13.26 -6.50
C GLY A 58 -14.48 -13.68 -5.96
N ASN A 59 -13.46 -13.47 -6.77
CA ASN A 59 -12.11 -13.92 -6.47
C ASN A 59 -11.07 -12.90 -6.88
N VAL A 60 -9.95 -12.93 -6.15
CA VAL A 60 -8.73 -12.22 -6.57
C VAL A 60 -7.68 -13.29 -6.84
N ILE A 61 -7.21 -13.34 -8.08
CA ILE A 61 -6.22 -14.32 -8.50
C ILE A 61 -4.89 -13.62 -8.72
N LYS A 62 -3.90 -14.05 -7.97
CA LYS A 62 -2.55 -13.47 -8.00
C LYS A 62 -1.60 -14.49 -8.64
N GLY A 63 -0.74 -14.02 -9.53
CA GLY A 63 0.25 -14.87 -10.17
C GLY A 63 1.26 -15.44 -9.18
N ARG A 64 1.94 -16.50 -9.61
CA ARG A 64 2.96 -17.13 -8.78
C ARG A 64 4.10 -16.13 -8.54
N ASN A 65 4.54 -16.04 -7.28
CA ASN A 65 5.62 -15.16 -6.87
C ASN A 65 5.36 -13.65 -7.08
N VAL A 66 4.11 -13.28 -7.27
CA VAL A 66 3.73 -11.86 -7.36
C VAL A 66 3.60 -11.32 -5.94
N THR A 67 4.35 -10.28 -5.64
CA THR A 67 4.28 -9.60 -4.35
C THR A 67 3.39 -8.37 -4.47
N VAL A 68 2.50 -8.20 -3.51
CA VAL A 68 1.60 -7.05 -3.44
C VAL A 68 1.88 -6.31 -2.14
N THR A 69 2.19 -5.02 -2.26
CA THR A 69 2.42 -4.17 -1.11
C THR A 69 1.33 -3.11 -1.04
N TYR A 70 0.68 -3.00 0.12
CA TYR A 70 -0.38 -2.02 0.36
C TYR A 70 0.14 -0.93 1.27
N LEU A 71 -0.01 0.32 0.82
CA LEU A 71 0.39 1.49 1.58
C LEU A 71 -0.85 2.24 2.02
N ALA A 72 -1.15 2.20 3.31
CA ALA A 72 -2.32 2.86 3.89
C ALA A 72 -2.18 4.38 3.85
N GLN A 73 -3.33 5.07 4.00
CA GLN A 73 -3.36 6.52 4.05
C GLN A 73 -2.52 7.08 5.19
N SER A 74 -2.56 6.42 6.32
CA SER A 74 -1.81 6.83 7.51
C SER A 74 -0.84 5.73 7.89
N PRO A 75 0.47 5.99 7.87
CA PRO A 75 1.43 4.98 8.27
C PRO A 75 1.28 4.63 9.75
N ASP A 76 1.40 3.34 10.03
CA ASP A 76 1.31 2.80 11.38
C ASP A 76 2.72 2.55 11.90
N HIS A 77 3.10 3.21 12.98
CA HIS A 77 4.43 3.09 13.56
C HIS A 77 4.35 2.81 15.06
N ILE A 78 5.41 2.22 15.59
CA ILE A 78 5.52 1.92 17.01
C ILE A 78 6.00 3.18 17.73
N LYS A 79 5.55 3.38 18.98
CA LYS A 79 5.96 4.51 19.79
C LYS A 79 7.48 4.57 19.88
N ASP A 80 8.03 5.75 19.71
CA ASP A 80 9.48 6.02 19.76
C ASP A 80 10.30 5.35 18.67
N GLU A 81 9.64 4.82 17.64
CA GLU A 81 10.33 4.23 16.51
C GLU A 81 11.01 5.31 15.67
N THR A 82 12.27 5.09 15.29
CA THR A 82 12.99 6.00 14.39
C THR A 82 12.64 5.76 12.93
N VAL A 83 12.95 6.74 12.08
CA VAL A 83 12.70 6.64 10.64
C VAL A 83 13.38 5.40 10.07
N ILE A 84 14.67 5.20 10.34
CA ILE A 84 15.39 4.07 9.77
C ILE A 84 14.88 2.73 10.32
N SER A 85 14.53 2.67 11.59
CA SER A 85 13.97 1.48 12.20
C SER A 85 12.61 1.12 11.59
N TYR A 86 11.78 2.12 11.35
CA TYR A 86 10.48 1.92 10.71
C TYR A 86 10.63 1.33 9.29
N VAL A 87 11.53 1.89 8.50
CA VAL A 87 11.74 1.45 7.11
C VAL A 87 12.23 0.00 7.07
N LEU A 88 13.10 -0.38 7.99
CA LEU A 88 13.71 -1.72 7.99
C LEU A 88 12.90 -2.77 8.75
N ARG A 89 11.89 -2.36 9.49
CA ARG A 89 11.08 -3.30 10.28
C ARG A 89 10.40 -4.33 9.38
N GLY A 90 10.64 -5.59 9.65
CA GLY A 90 10.05 -6.68 8.88
C GLY A 90 10.70 -6.93 7.53
N LYS A 91 11.79 -6.25 7.22
CA LYS A 91 12.48 -6.38 5.95
C LYS A 91 13.71 -7.26 6.09
N ALA A 92 13.60 -8.54 5.72
CA ALA A 92 14.64 -9.52 5.93
C ALA A 92 15.88 -9.31 5.03
N HIS A 93 15.69 -8.74 3.86
CA HIS A 93 16.75 -8.61 2.86
C HIS A 93 17.17 -7.18 2.56
N ALA A 94 16.65 -6.21 3.30
CA ALA A 94 16.99 -4.82 3.09
C ALA A 94 18.16 -4.41 3.98
N SER A 95 19.07 -3.59 3.45
CA SER A 95 20.18 -3.04 4.21
C SER A 95 19.90 -1.61 4.62
N GLU A 96 20.60 -1.17 5.67
CA GLU A 96 20.53 0.22 6.13
C GLU A 96 20.96 1.20 5.03
N ALA A 97 22.00 0.84 4.26
CA ALA A 97 22.48 1.69 3.17
C ALA A 97 21.43 1.88 2.09
N GLU A 98 20.72 0.82 1.71
CA GLU A 98 19.66 0.91 0.71
C GLU A 98 18.49 1.75 1.23
N ALA A 99 18.13 1.59 2.47
CA ALA A 99 17.06 2.37 3.09
C ALA A 99 17.41 3.86 3.10
N LYS A 100 18.63 4.21 3.47
CA LYS A 100 19.09 5.60 3.49
C LYS A 100 19.09 6.20 2.09
N GLU A 101 19.50 5.44 1.09
CA GLU A 101 19.50 5.91 -0.29
C GLU A 101 18.09 6.25 -0.76
N ILE A 102 17.13 5.37 -0.50
CA ILE A 102 15.74 5.61 -0.88
C ILE A 102 15.16 6.80 -0.13
N LEU A 103 15.43 6.90 1.18
CA LEU A 103 14.97 8.01 1.98
C LEU A 103 15.51 9.35 1.46
N ASN A 104 16.79 9.39 1.10
CA ASN A 104 17.39 10.59 0.52
C ASN A 104 16.72 11.00 -0.80
N LYS A 105 16.41 10.04 -1.65
CA LYS A 105 15.70 10.31 -2.90
C LYS A 105 14.31 10.89 -2.66
N LEU A 106 13.70 10.56 -1.54
CA LEU A 106 12.38 11.06 -1.16
C LEU A 106 12.45 12.34 -0.31
N GLY A 107 13.64 12.88 -0.12
CA GLY A 107 13.82 14.13 0.61
C GLY A 107 13.85 13.98 2.13
N ILE A 108 14.07 12.78 2.64
CA ILE A 108 14.16 12.51 4.07
C ILE A 108 15.62 12.26 4.45
N GLY A 109 16.24 13.23 5.11
CA GLY A 109 17.64 13.11 5.55
C GLY A 109 17.83 12.81 7.03
N THR A 110 16.75 12.76 7.80
CA THR A 110 16.83 12.56 9.25
C THR A 110 16.51 11.12 9.62
N PHE A 111 17.51 10.24 9.51
CA PHE A 111 17.29 8.79 9.68
C PHE A 111 17.03 8.36 11.11
N ASP A 112 17.61 9.06 12.07
CA ASP A 112 17.49 8.72 13.48
C ASP A 112 16.40 9.50 14.20
N ALA A 113 15.65 10.32 13.48
CA ALA A 113 14.57 11.08 14.09
C ALA A 113 13.39 10.16 14.44
N PRO A 114 12.73 10.39 15.57
CA PRO A 114 11.51 9.62 15.88
C PRO A 114 10.41 9.91 14.88
N MET A 115 9.66 8.88 14.52
CA MET A 115 8.54 9.03 13.60
C MET A 115 7.51 10.06 14.08
N ASP A 116 7.36 10.16 15.40
CA ASP A 116 6.41 11.10 16.00
C ASP A 116 6.74 12.57 15.72
N MET A 117 7.98 12.86 15.39
CA MET A 117 8.44 14.22 15.13
C MET A 117 8.23 14.67 13.69
N LEU A 118 7.77 13.78 12.83
CA LEU A 118 7.60 14.09 11.41
C LEU A 118 6.24 14.70 11.13
N SER A 119 6.19 15.53 10.08
CA SER A 119 4.92 16.02 9.54
C SER A 119 4.17 14.87 8.87
N GLY A 120 2.88 15.07 8.59
CA GLY A 120 2.08 14.07 7.87
C GLY A 120 2.67 13.71 6.51
N GLY A 121 3.11 14.72 5.76
CA GLY A 121 3.74 14.50 4.45
C GLY A 121 5.05 13.74 4.56
N GLN A 122 5.85 14.04 5.58
CA GLN A 122 7.09 13.31 5.80
C GLN A 122 6.83 11.86 6.17
N LYS A 123 5.84 11.61 7.03
CA LYS A 123 5.46 10.24 7.40
C LYS A 123 5.03 9.43 6.19
N LYS A 124 4.28 10.04 5.26
CA LYS A 124 3.87 9.36 4.03
C LYS A 124 5.06 9.01 3.16
N ARG A 125 6.04 9.90 3.05
CA ARG A 125 7.24 9.62 2.27
C ARG A 125 8.08 8.51 2.92
N VAL A 126 8.17 8.47 4.23
CA VAL A 126 8.86 7.39 4.94
C VAL A 126 8.14 6.06 4.73
N ALA A 127 6.80 6.05 4.77
CA ALA A 127 6.03 4.84 4.49
C ALA A 127 6.25 4.36 3.06
N LEU A 128 6.35 5.28 2.10
CA LEU A 128 6.66 4.92 0.72
C LEU A 128 8.06 4.31 0.61
N ALA A 129 9.04 4.87 1.34
CA ALA A 129 10.38 4.31 1.36
C ALA A 129 10.37 2.87 1.89
N LYS A 130 9.61 2.61 2.95
CA LYS A 130 9.47 1.26 3.50
C LYS A 130 8.91 0.29 2.45
N ALA A 131 7.95 0.73 1.67
CA ALA A 131 7.37 -0.09 0.62
C ALA A 131 8.35 -0.36 -0.54
N LEU A 132 9.24 0.58 -0.82
CA LEU A 132 10.16 0.51 -1.95
C LEU A 132 11.49 -0.16 -1.63
N VAL A 133 11.83 -0.34 -0.36
CA VAL A 133 13.14 -0.87 0.03
C VAL A 133 13.32 -2.34 -0.35
N GLU A 134 12.23 -3.07 -0.52
CA GLU A 134 12.26 -4.41 -1.10
C GLU A 134 11.43 -4.41 -2.38
N PRO A 135 11.85 -5.14 -3.41
CA PRO A 135 11.10 -5.18 -4.67
C PRO A 135 9.67 -5.66 -4.49
N THR A 136 8.75 -5.02 -5.16
CA THR A 136 7.35 -5.46 -5.20
C THR A 136 6.82 -5.32 -6.62
N GLU A 137 6.03 -6.31 -7.05
CA GLU A 137 5.43 -6.31 -8.39
C GLU A 137 4.21 -5.39 -8.45
N VAL A 138 3.47 -5.32 -7.35
CA VAL A 138 2.26 -4.51 -7.27
C VAL A 138 2.34 -3.63 -6.03
N LEU A 139 2.34 -2.32 -6.24
CA LEU A 139 2.32 -1.35 -5.16
C LEU A 139 0.97 -0.66 -5.15
N ILE A 140 0.25 -0.77 -4.05
CA ILE A 140 -1.08 -0.17 -3.90
C ILE A 140 -0.99 1.02 -2.97
N LEU A 141 -1.31 2.20 -3.50
CA LEU A 141 -1.31 3.44 -2.74
C LEU A 141 -2.75 3.85 -2.47
N ASP A 142 -3.13 3.84 -1.20
CA ASP A 142 -4.45 4.29 -0.79
C ASP A 142 -4.34 5.75 -0.36
N GLU A 143 -4.55 6.64 -1.30
CA GLU A 143 -4.39 8.07 -1.06
C GLU A 143 -5.74 8.75 -0.81
N PRO A 144 -5.81 9.68 0.13
CA PRO A 144 -7.02 10.46 0.34
C PRO A 144 -7.26 11.38 -0.86
N THR A 145 -8.52 11.45 -1.30
CA THR A 145 -8.91 12.29 -2.43
C THR A 145 -9.57 13.59 -1.98
N ASN A 146 -9.73 13.77 -0.70
CA ASN A 146 -10.35 14.96 -0.13
C ASN A 146 -9.29 15.94 0.33
N HIS A 147 -9.61 17.18 0.26
CA HIS A 147 -8.74 18.26 0.71
C HIS A 147 -9.54 19.42 1.26
#